data_22cb3a44f8a96cda339b078f2b776697
#
_entry.id   22cb3a44f8a96cda339b078f2b776697
#
_cell.length_a   1.000
_cell.length_b   1.000
_cell.length_c   1.000
_cell.angle_alpha   90.00
_cell.angle_beta   90.00
_cell.angle_gamma   90.00
#
_symmetry.space_group_name_H-M   'P 1'
#
loop_
_entity.id
_entity.type
_entity.pdbx_description
1 polymer ?
#
loop_
_entity_poly.entity_id
_entity_poly.type
_entity_poly.pdbx_seq_one_letter_code
_entity_poly.pdbx_strand_id
1 'polypeptide(L)'
;RIRTMNENCAYCMEGELVNMFGIKIGELESSKVYLFREQSHKGRVIVAHKKHVSEITDLTKEERALYMEDIAKVADAMHKIFHPDKVNYGAYGDTGSHLHFHLVPKYKDSYEWGGVFAMNPEQVTLTDEEYEEMVRKYQKELNL
;
A
#
# COMPACT_ATOMS: atom_id res chain seq x y z
N ARG A 1 -13.59 -14.19 14.08
CA ARG A 1 -12.16 -14.50 14.10
C ARG A 1 -11.43 -13.67 15.16
N ILE A 2 -10.64 -14.34 15.99
CA ILE A 2 -9.82 -13.66 16.99
C ILE A 2 -8.64 -13.00 16.28
N ARG A 3 -8.45 -11.71 16.58
CA ARG A 3 -7.33 -10.97 16.05
C ARG A 3 -6.11 -11.22 16.94
N THR A 4 -5.03 -11.71 16.35
CA THR A 4 -3.76 -11.92 17.04
C THR A 4 -2.65 -11.18 16.32
N MET A 5 -1.73 -10.61 17.09
CA MET A 5 -0.51 -10.03 16.58
C MET A 5 0.49 -11.13 16.32
N ASN A 6 1.17 -11.10 15.20
CA ASN A 6 2.20 -12.07 14.84
C ASN A 6 3.56 -11.38 14.85
N GLU A 7 4.46 -11.84 15.72
CA GLU A 7 5.79 -11.25 15.90
C GLU A 7 6.68 -11.34 14.65
N ASN A 8 6.39 -12.27 13.74
CA ASN A 8 7.15 -12.43 12.50
C ASN A 8 6.52 -11.64 11.32
N CYS A 9 5.41 -10.96 11.56
CA CYS A 9 4.71 -10.20 10.54
C CYS A 9 5.16 -8.75 10.55
N ALA A 10 5.69 -8.27 9.41
CA ALA A 10 6.14 -6.89 9.26
C ALA A 10 5.04 -5.87 9.59
N TYR A 11 3.81 -6.11 9.14
CA TYR A 11 2.71 -5.18 9.34
C TYR A 11 2.16 -5.18 10.76
N CYS A 12 2.25 -6.31 11.49
CA CYS A 12 1.82 -6.38 12.88
C CYS A 12 2.79 -5.66 13.80
N MET A 13 4.08 -5.91 13.61
CA MET A 13 5.11 -5.41 14.52
C MET A 13 5.63 -4.03 14.14
N GLU A 14 5.54 -3.69 12.87
CA GLU A 14 6.13 -2.45 12.32
C GLU A 14 7.65 -2.40 12.56
N GLY A 15 8.28 -1.23 12.58
CA GLY A 15 9.69 -1.13 12.84
C GLY A 15 10.58 -1.67 11.72
N GLU A 16 11.63 -2.41 12.07
CA GLU A 16 12.65 -2.83 11.11
C GLU A 16 12.13 -3.68 9.95
N LEU A 17 11.21 -4.60 10.23
CA LEU A 17 10.71 -5.52 9.21
C LEU A 17 9.98 -4.78 8.09
N VAL A 18 9.08 -3.86 8.45
CA VAL A 18 8.34 -3.09 7.44
C VAL A 18 9.22 -2.01 6.83
N ASN A 19 10.13 -1.43 7.61
CA ASN A 19 11.02 -0.37 7.12
C ASN A 19 11.96 -0.82 6.02
N MET A 20 12.19 -2.12 5.89
CA MET A 20 12.98 -2.66 4.78
C MET A 20 12.35 -2.39 3.42
N PHE A 21 11.03 -2.36 3.33
CA PHE A 21 10.34 -2.19 2.05
C PHE A 21 9.33 -1.05 2.02
N GLY A 22 8.98 -0.45 3.17
CA GLY A 22 7.94 0.56 3.25
C GLY A 22 8.24 1.66 4.26
N ILE A 23 7.62 2.82 4.02
CA ILE A 23 7.68 3.97 4.93
C ILE A 23 6.24 4.28 5.32
N LYS A 24 5.95 4.31 6.62
CA LYS A 24 4.59 4.54 7.08
C LYS A 24 4.12 5.95 6.72
N ILE A 25 2.97 6.03 6.04
CA ILE A 25 2.28 7.29 5.75
C ILE A 25 1.36 7.63 6.91
N GLY A 26 0.58 6.65 7.39
CA GLY A 26 -0.33 6.83 8.49
C GLY A 26 -1.35 5.70 8.57
N GLU A 27 -2.41 5.94 9.34
CA GLU A 27 -3.48 4.97 9.55
C GLU A 27 -4.83 5.55 9.15
N LEU A 28 -5.63 4.72 8.51
CA LEU A 28 -7.03 4.99 8.23
C LEU A 28 -7.89 4.15 9.18
N GLU A 29 -9.21 4.13 8.97
CA GLU A 29 -10.12 3.46 9.90
C GLU A 29 -9.80 1.98 10.09
N SER A 30 -9.54 1.25 9.00
CA SER A 30 -9.28 -0.20 9.06
C SER A 30 -7.92 -0.61 8.54
N SER A 31 -7.06 0.33 8.17
CA SER A 31 -5.81 0.02 7.49
C SER A 31 -4.65 0.91 7.89
N LYS A 32 -3.45 0.43 7.60
CA LYS A 32 -2.20 1.18 7.68
C LYS A 32 -1.69 1.35 6.26
N VAL A 33 -1.21 2.55 5.94
CA VAL A 33 -0.76 2.92 4.60
C VAL A 33 0.75 3.14 4.62
N TYR A 34 1.43 2.50 3.68
CA TYR A 34 2.90 2.60 3.56
C TYR A 34 3.28 3.00 2.14
N LEU A 35 4.24 3.91 2.02
CA LEU A 35 4.90 4.17 0.74
C LEU A 35 5.86 3.00 0.48
N PHE A 36 5.76 2.40 -0.70
CA PHE A 36 6.68 1.32 -1.09
C PHE A 36 8.04 1.94 -1.46
N ARG A 37 9.14 1.38 -0.92
CA ARG A 37 10.46 1.98 -1.15
C ARG A 37 10.95 1.86 -2.57
N GLU A 38 10.62 0.76 -3.24
CA GLU A 38 10.97 0.62 -4.65
C GLU A 38 9.97 1.43 -5.48
N GLN A 39 10.44 2.44 -6.17
CA GLN A 39 9.63 3.45 -6.84
C GLN A 39 9.79 3.45 -8.36
N SER A 40 9.89 2.27 -8.97
CA SER A 40 9.78 2.13 -10.43
C SER A 40 8.47 2.70 -10.94
N HIS A 41 7.41 2.57 -10.13
CA HIS A 41 6.15 3.28 -10.32
C HIS A 41 6.04 4.33 -9.21
N LYS A 42 6.37 5.58 -9.52
CA LYS A 42 6.37 6.64 -8.52
C LYS A 42 5.00 6.84 -7.91
N GLY A 43 4.94 6.74 -6.60
CA GLY A 43 3.69 6.85 -5.85
C GLY A 43 3.11 5.52 -5.40
N ARG A 44 3.72 4.39 -5.76
CA ARG A 44 3.25 3.07 -5.33
C ARG A 44 3.17 2.97 -3.82
N VAL A 45 2.03 2.48 -3.32
CA VAL A 45 1.77 2.35 -1.89
C VAL A 45 1.21 0.97 -1.57
N ILE A 46 1.24 0.64 -0.29
CA ILE A 46 0.64 -0.57 0.27
C ILE A 46 -0.43 -0.14 1.26
N VAL A 47 -1.60 -0.76 1.17
CA VAL A 47 -2.70 -0.58 2.13
C VAL A 47 -2.86 -1.92 2.85
N ALA A 48 -2.37 -2.00 4.09
CA ALA A 48 -2.41 -3.22 4.89
C ALA A 48 -3.57 -3.16 5.87
N HIS A 49 -4.32 -4.25 6.00
CA HIS A 49 -5.39 -4.31 6.99
C HIS A 49 -4.82 -4.27 8.40
N LYS A 50 -5.51 -3.63 9.34
CA LYS A 50 -5.06 -3.57 10.74
C LYS A 50 -5.07 -4.93 11.43
N LYS A 51 -5.99 -5.82 11.05
CA LYS A 51 -6.05 -7.17 11.59
C LYS A 51 -5.06 -8.08 10.88
N HIS A 52 -4.45 -8.97 11.63
CA HIS A 52 -3.61 -10.02 11.05
C HIS A 52 -4.51 -11.14 10.53
N VAL A 53 -4.97 -11.00 9.31
CA VAL A 53 -5.74 -12.00 8.56
C VAL A 53 -5.06 -12.22 7.23
N SER A 54 -5.34 -13.33 6.57
CA SER A 54 -4.69 -13.69 5.32
C SER A 54 -5.42 -13.10 4.11
N GLU A 55 -6.74 -13.22 4.08
CA GLU A 55 -7.50 -12.89 2.89
C GLU A 55 -8.79 -12.13 3.24
N ILE A 56 -9.40 -11.51 2.22
CA ILE A 56 -10.65 -10.76 2.39
C ILE A 56 -11.79 -11.66 2.90
N THR A 57 -11.73 -12.94 2.63
CA THR A 57 -12.72 -13.91 3.12
C THR A 57 -12.63 -14.13 4.64
N ASP A 58 -11.54 -13.71 5.27
CA ASP A 58 -11.38 -13.77 6.73
C ASP A 58 -12.06 -12.58 7.43
N LEU A 59 -12.47 -11.58 6.67
CA LEU A 59 -13.14 -10.39 7.19
C LEU A 59 -14.65 -10.57 7.16
N THR A 60 -15.35 -9.89 8.08
CA THR A 60 -16.80 -9.79 8.01
C THR A 60 -17.19 -8.88 6.84
N LYS A 61 -18.46 -8.90 6.47
CA LYS A 61 -19.01 -8.02 5.43
C LYS A 61 -18.75 -6.55 5.75
N GLU A 62 -18.94 -6.17 7.00
CA GLU A 62 -18.75 -4.81 7.48
C GLU A 62 -17.27 -4.42 7.41
N GLU A 63 -16.39 -5.31 7.81
CA GLU A 63 -14.94 -5.10 7.75
C GLU A 63 -14.46 -4.96 6.32
N ARG A 64 -14.99 -5.76 5.39
CA ARG A 64 -14.65 -5.64 3.97
C ARG A 64 -15.07 -4.29 3.40
N ALA A 65 -16.27 -3.83 3.78
CA ALA A 65 -16.78 -2.53 3.32
C ALA A 65 -15.86 -1.39 3.78
N LEU A 66 -15.47 -1.38 5.05
CA LEU A 66 -14.56 -0.37 5.59
C LEU A 66 -13.18 -0.41 4.93
N TYR A 67 -12.67 -1.61 4.72
CA TYR A 67 -11.35 -1.78 4.09
C TYR A 67 -11.36 -1.31 2.64
N MET A 68 -12.39 -1.63 1.89
CA MET A 68 -12.51 -1.18 0.50
C MET A 68 -12.66 0.34 0.42
N GLU A 69 -13.35 0.96 1.38
CA GLU A 69 -13.40 2.42 1.46
C GLU A 69 -12.01 3.02 1.70
N ASP A 70 -11.21 2.42 2.55
CA ASP A 70 -9.83 2.87 2.77
C ASP A 70 -9.01 2.78 1.48
N ILE A 71 -9.12 1.65 0.78
CA ILE A 71 -8.41 1.46 -0.50
C ILE A 71 -8.84 2.51 -1.51
N ALA A 72 -10.15 2.78 -1.59
CA ALA A 72 -10.68 3.80 -2.50
C ALA A 72 -10.17 5.21 -2.15
N LYS A 73 -10.08 5.55 -0.87
CA LYS A 73 -9.51 6.84 -0.42
C LYS A 73 -8.06 6.99 -0.86
N VAL A 74 -7.28 5.94 -0.69
CA VAL A 74 -5.85 5.98 -1.08
C VAL A 74 -5.71 6.07 -2.60
N ALA A 75 -6.51 5.34 -3.35
CA ALA A 75 -6.52 5.43 -4.82
C ALA A 75 -6.93 6.83 -5.30
N ASP A 76 -7.91 7.44 -4.64
CA ASP A 76 -8.34 8.81 -4.96
C ASP A 76 -7.20 9.81 -4.70
N ALA A 77 -6.52 9.68 -3.57
CA ALA A 77 -5.35 10.50 -3.25
C ALA A 77 -4.26 10.33 -4.32
N MET A 78 -4.00 9.10 -4.74
CA MET A 78 -3.04 8.80 -5.81
C MET A 78 -3.42 9.49 -7.12
N HIS A 79 -4.70 9.47 -7.49
CA HIS A 79 -5.19 10.18 -8.67
C HIS A 79 -4.96 11.69 -8.57
N LYS A 80 -5.20 12.27 -7.41
CA LYS A 80 -5.04 13.71 -7.20
C LYS A 80 -3.59 14.15 -7.22
N ILE A 81 -2.68 13.32 -6.71
CA ILE A 81 -1.26 13.66 -6.62
C ILE A 81 -0.53 13.39 -7.94
N PHE A 82 -0.77 12.23 -8.55
CA PHE A 82 0.06 11.72 -9.65
C PHE A 82 -0.64 11.71 -11.01
N HIS A 83 -1.95 11.89 -11.04
CA HIS A 83 -2.76 11.91 -12.28
C HIS A 83 -2.50 10.69 -13.20
N PRO A 84 -2.51 9.46 -12.68
CA PRO A 84 -2.28 8.30 -13.52
C PRO A 84 -3.42 8.05 -14.49
N ASP A 85 -3.11 7.37 -15.61
CA ASP A 85 -4.13 6.91 -16.54
C ASP A 85 -4.92 5.74 -15.94
N LYS A 86 -4.27 4.95 -15.08
CA LYS A 86 -4.90 3.80 -14.40
C LYS A 86 -4.20 3.53 -13.08
N VAL A 87 -4.95 3.13 -12.08
CA VAL A 87 -4.39 2.54 -10.86
C VAL A 87 -4.58 1.03 -10.96
N ASN A 88 -3.51 0.28 -10.75
CA ASN A 88 -3.57 -1.17 -10.62
C ASN A 88 -3.64 -1.54 -9.14
N TYR A 89 -4.44 -2.55 -8.83
CA TYR A 89 -4.63 -3.05 -7.48
C TYR A 89 -4.20 -4.51 -7.46
N GLY A 90 -3.37 -4.90 -6.52
CA GLY A 90 -2.93 -6.28 -6.43
C GLY A 90 -2.83 -6.74 -4.99
N ALA A 91 -3.45 -7.89 -4.70
CA ALA A 91 -3.38 -8.52 -3.40
C ALA A 91 -2.85 -9.94 -3.61
N TYR A 92 -1.74 -10.21 -2.97
CA TYR A 92 -1.06 -11.49 -3.06
C TYR A 92 -0.90 -12.04 -1.65
N GLY A 93 0.23 -12.63 -1.30
CA GLY A 93 0.44 -13.05 0.08
C GLY A 93 0.79 -14.51 0.23
N ASP A 94 1.32 -15.08 -0.85
CA ASP A 94 1.80 -16.46 -0.80
C ASP A 94 2.85 -16.64 0.28
N THR A 95 3.73 -15.64 0.42
CA THR A 95 4.79 -15.67 1.44
C THR A 95 4.54 -14.70 2.58
N GLY A 96 4.01 -13.51 2.31
CA GLY A 96 3.64 -12.52 3.31
C GLY A 96 2.12 -12.54 3.52
N SER A 97 1.63 -13.37 4.41
CA SER A 97 0.22 -13.70 4.52
C SER A 97 -0.70 -12.64 5.14
N HIS A 98 -0.14 -11.54 5.67
CA HIS A 98 -0.97 -10.46 6.21
C HIS A 98 -1.67 -9.71 5.06
N LEU A 99 -2.99 -9.63 5.11
CA LEU A 99 -3.79 -9.01 4.05
C LEU A 99 -3.35 -7.58 3.75
N HIS A 100 -2.94 -7.36 2.52
CA HIS A 100 -2.53 -6.04 2.03
C HIS A 100 -2.76 -5.94 0.52
N PHE A 101 -2.98 -4.71 0.06
CA PHE A 101 -3.08 -4.41 -1.36
C PHE A 101 -1.94 -3.49 -1.76
N HIS A 102 -1.33 -3.77 -2.91
CA HIS A 102 -0.47 -2.81 -3.60
C HIS A 102 -1.34 -1.96 -4.51
N LEU A 103 -1.14 -0.66 -4.49
CA LEU A 103 -1.74 0.29 -5.41
C LEU A 103 -0.63 0.92 -6.24
N VAL A 104 -0.72 0.79 -7.56
CA VAL A 104 0.35 1.17 -8.47
C VAL A 104 -0.21 2.11 -9.54
N PRO A 105 0.30 3.37 -9.59
CA PRO A 105 -0.13 4.31 -10.64
C PRO A 105 0.56 3.96 -11.95
N LYS A 106 -0.19 3.92 -13.03
CA LYS A 106 0.32 3.61 -14.36
C LYS A 106 -0.08 4.68 -15.38
N TYR A 107 0.79 4.85 -16.36
CA TYR A 107 0.61 5.84 -17.43
C TYR A 107 0.76 5.16 -18.79
N LYS A 108 -0.05 5.58 -19.76
CA LYS A 108 0.04 5.08 -21.13
C LYS A 108 1.45 5.33 -21.69
N ASP A 109 1.94 4.38 -22.43
CA ASP A 109 3.28 4.41 -23.05
C ASP A 109 4.44 4.49 -22.05
N SER A 110 4.20 4.14 -20.79
CA SER A 110 5.21 4.10 -19.75
C SER A 110 5.42 2.68 -19.23
N TYR A 111 6.33 2.55 -18.27
CA TYR A 111 6.77 1.28 -17.72
C TYR A 111 5.59 0.37 -17.35
N GLU A 112 5.63 -0.85 -17.87
CA GLU A 112 4.65 -1.92 -17.63
C GLU A 112 3.21 -1.63 -18.06
N TRP A 113 2.96 -0.61 -18.87
CA TRP A 113 1.60 -0.37 -19.37
C TRP A 113 1.13 -1.57 -20.20
N GLY A 114 -0.06 -2.03 -19.91
CA GLY A 114 -0.67 -3.15 -20.63
C GLY A 114 -0.42 -4.52 -20.02
N GLY A 115 0.40 -4.59 -18.96
CA GLY A 115 0.71 -5.82 -18.25
C GLY A 115 0.52 -5.67 -16.75
N VAL A 116 0.83 -6.72 -15.99
CA VAL A 116 0.84 -6.65 -14.53
C VAL A 116 2.13 -5.97 -14.06
N PHE A 117 2.08 -5.36 -12.88
CA PHE A 117 3.28 -4.77 -12.28
C PHE A 117 4.15 -5.85 -11.63
N ALA A 118 5.46 -5.67 -11.69
CA ALA A 118 6.39 -6.56 -10.99
C ALA A 118 6.27 -6.33 -9.47
N MET A 119 6.30 -7.41 -8.69
CA MET A 119 6.19 -7.31 -7.25
C MET A 119 7.37 -6.55 -6.66
N ASN A 120 8.58 -6.87 -7.10
CA ASN A 120 9.80 -6.26 -6.56
C ASN A 120 10.82 -6.02 -7.67
N PRO A 121 10.66 -4.94 -8.46
CA PRO A 121 11.55 -4.66 -9.59
C PRO A 121 12.99 -4.34 -9.22
N GLU A 122 13.24 -3.79 -8.03
CA GLU A 122 14.57 -3.42 -7.52
C GLU A 122 15.35 -2.45 -8.42
N GLN A 123 14.66 -1.52 -9.07
CA GLN A 123 15.27 -0.64 -10.06
C GLN A 123 15.43 0.81 -9.60
N VAL A 124 14.50 1.32 -8.80
CA VAL A 124 14.45 2.75 -8.47
C VAL A 124 14.27 2.95 -6.98
N THR A 125 15.21 3.69 -6.38
CA THR A 125 15.08 4.20 -5.02
C THR A 125 15.18 5.72 -5.07
N LEU A 126 14.62 6.38 -4.06
CA LEU A 126 14.59 7.83 -3.96
C LEU A 126 15.54 8.29 -2.87
N THR A 127 15.83 9.60 -2.83
CA THR A 127 16.53 10.20 -1.70
C THR A 127 15.58 10.28 -0.50
N ASP A 128 16.13 10.47 0.69
CA ASP A 128 15.32 10.62 1.91
C ASP A 128 14.36 11.81 1.78
N GLU A 129 14.82 12.92 1.20
CA GLU A 129 13.98 14.11 0.97
C GLU A 129 12.83 13.82 0.02
N GLU A 130 13.09 13.07 -1.04
CA GLU A 130 12.06 12.69 -2.01
C GLU A 130 11.01 11.77 -1.38
N TYR A 131 11.42 10.81 -0.55
CA TYR A 131 10.49 9.97 0.20
C TYR A 131 9.64 10.80 1.14
N GLU A 132 10.25 11.69 1.91
CA GLU A 132 9.55 12.56 2.85
C GLU A 132 8.51 13.43 2.16
N GLU A 133 8.87 14.00 1.02
CA GLU A 133 7.96 14.84 0.23
C GLU A 133 6.75 14.04 -0.26
N MET A 134 6.99 12.82 -0.73
CA MET A 134 5.93 11.95 -1.23
C MET A 134 4.99 11.52 -0.10
N VAL A 135 5.55 11.19 1.07
CA VAL A 135 4.76 10.89 2.27
C VAL A 135 3.88 12.08 2.66
N ARG A 136 4.44 13.29 2.65
CA ARG A 136 3.68 14.51 2.98
C ARG A 136 2.52 14.74 2.02
N LYS A 137 2.73 14.51 0.73
CA LYS A 137 1.66 14.66 -0.28
C LYS A 137 0.49 13.72 0.01
N TYR A 138 0.79 12.46 0.32
CA TYR A 138 -0.24 11.50 0.70
C TYR A 138 -0.94 11.89 1.99
N GLN A 139 -0.17 12.28 3.01
CA GLN A 139 -0.75 12.69 4.30
C GLN A 139 -1.72 13.85 4.12
N LYS A 140 -1.34 14.84 3.30
CA LYS A 140 -2.21 15.99 3.04
C LYS A 140 -3.53 15.57 2.40
N GLU A 141 -3.47 14.75 1.34
CA GLU A 141 -4.67 14.29 0.64
C GLU A 141 -5.55 13.38 1.49
N LEU A 142 -4.94 12.61 2.39
CA LEU A 142 -5.65 11.67 3.27
C LEU A 142 -6.07 12.30 4.60
N ASN A 143 -5.72 13.56 4.85
CA ASN A 143 -5.96 14.26 6.12
C ASN A 143 -5.31 13.55 7.32
N LEU A 144 -4.09 13.15 7.14
CA LEU A 144 -3.30 12.48 8.17
C LEU A 144 -2.23 13.40 8.75
#